data_28d73f21a680b05b1dc5ec272e4ab2ef
#
_entry.id   28d73f21a680b05b1dc5ec272e4ab2ef
#
_cell.length_a   1.000
_cell.length_b   1.000
_cell.length_c   1.000
_cell.angle_alpha   90.00
_cell.angle_beta   90.00
_cell.angle_gamma   90.00
#
_symmetry.space_group_name_H-M   'P 1'
#
loop_
_entity.id
_entity.type
_entity.pdbx_description
1 polymer ?
#
loop_
_entity_poly.entity_id
_entity_poly.type
_entity_poly.pdbx_seq_one_letter_code
_entity_poly.pdbx_strand_id
1 'polypeptide(L)'
;TTTCNGDNALRLLLNIGKYPGTLYIDDFEVYYTKSSDGIPLTPQEKSDTLTWAMNKWISGMMQATGGKVKAWDLINEAVSGGGNVNGYYALQTEATSEHNPQDFYWQDYFTPEMYGPIVEKAARDAYAAVESTNPEDLKLFINDYNLESDWDDNKKVKSLKYWIEVWEKKG
;
A
#
# COMPACT_ATOMS: atom_id res chain seq x y z
N THR A 1 -29.23 8.62 -10.26
CA THR A 1 -29.07 7.23 -9.79
C THR A 1 -28.28 6.49 -10.84
N THR A 2 -27.02 6.21 -10.57
CA THR A 2 -26.19 5.42 -11.48
C THR A 2 -26.36 3.97 -11.11
N THR A 3 -26.94 3.18 -12.01
CA THR A 3 -27.01 1.73 -11.86
C THR A 3 -25.72 1.15 -12.43
N CYS A 4 -24.89 0.55 -11.58
CA CYS A 4 -23.79 -0.27 -12.05
C CYS A 4 -24.38 -1.59 -12.57
N ASN A 5 -24.40 -1.78 -13.88
CA ASN A 5 -24.76 -3.05 -14.50
C ASN A 5 -23.48 -3.78 -14.87
N GLY A 6 -23.29 -4.94 -14.30
CA GLY A 6 -22.19 -5.84 -14.62
C GLY A 6 -21.31 -6.17 -13.41
N ASP A 7 -20.35 -7.03 -13.63
CA ASP A 7 -19.52 -7.66 -12.60
C ASP A 7 -18.48 -6.71 -11.95
N ASN A 8 -18.54 -5.43 -12.27
CA ASN A 8 -17.64 -4.40 -11.72
C ASN A 8 -18.40 -3.53 -10.73
N ALA A 9 -18.54 -3.98 -9.50
CA ALA A 9 -19.10 -3.18 -8.43
C ALA A 9 -18.02 -2.22 -7.86
N LEU A 10 -18.18 -0.93 -8.11
CA LEU A 10 -17.44 0.10 -7.38
C LEU A 10 -18.05 0.21 -5.98
N ARG A 11 -17.29 -0.17 -4.97
CA ARG A 11 -17.69 0.05 -3.58
C ARG A 11 -17.06 1.34 -3.06
N LEU A 12 -17.90 2.33 -2.81
CA LEU A 12 -17.52 3.50 -2.04
C LEU A 12 -17.96 3.29 -0.60
N LEU A 13 -17.02 3.31 0.33
CA LEU A 13 -17.28 3.22 1.75
C LEU A 13 -16.86 4.53 2.43
N LEU A 14 -17.84 5.27 2.91
CA LEU A 14 -17.62 6.40 3.80
C LEU A 14 -17.79 5.91 5.25
N ASN A 15 -16.68 5.69 5.93
CA ASN A 15 -16.70 5.29 7.32
C ASN A 15 -16.53 6.54 8.22
N ILE A 16 -17.64 7.01 8.77
CA ILE A 16 -17.69 8.17 9.66
C ILE A 16 -17.69 7.78 11.15
N GLY A 17 -17.55 6.50 11.45
CA GLY A 17 -17.59 5.99 12.83
C GLY A 17 -18.92 6.26 13.53
N LYS A 18 -18.86 6.47 14.84
CA LYS A 18 -20.03 6.85 15.67
C LYS A 18 -20.17 8.37 15.76
N TYR A 19 -20.23 9.05 14.63
CA TYR A 19 -20.40 10.49 14.62
C TYR A 19 -21.82 10.87 15.09
N PRO A 20 -21.96 11.65 16.16
CA PRO A 20 -23.28 11.95 16.76
C PRO A 20 -24.00 13.13 16.09
N GLY A 21 -23.41 13.74 15.07
CA GLY A 21 -23.94 14.92 14.40
C GLY A 21 -24.52 14.63 13.01
N THR A 22 -24.88 15.71 12.32
CA THR A 22 -25.30 15.65 10.92
C THR A 22 -24.09 15.87 10.03
N LEU A 23 -23.86 14.97 9.06
CA LEU A 23 -22.84 15.12 8.04
C LEU A 23 -23.50 15.64 6.75
N TYR A 24 -22.99 16.73 6.24
CA TYR A 24 -23.34 17.24 4.94
C TYR A 24 -22.23 16.87 3.97
N ILE A 25 -22.59 16.26 2.84
CA ILE A 25 -21.69 15.94 1.75
C ILE A 25 -22.18 16.73 0.56
N ASP A 26 -21.31 17.57 0.01
CA ASP A 26 -21.59 18.40 -1.15
C ASP A 26 -20.51 18.20 -2.20
N ASP A 27 -20.81 18.47 -3.45
CA ASP A 27 -19.90 18.37 -4.60
C ASP A 27 -19.21 16.99 -4.74
N PHE A 28 -19.95 15.91 -4.39
CA PHE A 28 -19.44 14.56 -4.57
C PHE A 28 -19.55 14.15 -6.03
N GLU A 29 -18.41 13.96 -6.68
CA GLU A 29 -18.33 13.56 -8.06
C GLU A 29 -17.51 12.27 -8.22
N VAL A 30 -18.06 11.29 -8.95
CA VAL A 30 -17.35 10.07 -9.31
C VAL A 30 -17.13 10.07 -10.81
N TYR A 31 -15.87 10.15 -11.22
CA TYR A 31 -15.50 10.07 -12.62
C TYR A 31 -15.05 8.64 -12.95
N TYR A 32 -15.65 8.09 -13.98
CA TYR A 32 -15.19 6.85 -14.59
C TYR A 32 -14.65 7.18 -15.98
N THR A 33 -13.37 6.96 -16.16
CA THR A 33 -12.79 7.00 -17.50
C THR A 33 -12.86 5.58 -18.06
N LYS A 34 -13.78 5.35 -18.99
CA LYS A 34 -13.75 4.12 -19.76
C LYS A 34 -12.43 4.11 -20.51
N SER A 35 -11.54 3.15 -20.17
CA SER A 35 -10.37 2.94 -21.02
C SER A 35 -10.89 2.63 -22.43
N SER A 36 -10.49 3.42 -23.40
CA SER A 36 -10.57 3.01 -24.79
C SER A 36 -9.91 1.64 -24.91
N ASP A 37 -10.29 0.82 -25.87
CA ASP A 37 -9.77 -0.53 -26.15
C ASP A 37 -8.24 -0.50 -26.39
N GLY A 38 -7.52 0.00 -25.40
CA GLY A 38 -6.08 0.16 -25.43
C GLY A 38 -5.38 -1.21 -25.42
N ILE A 39 -4.26 -1.28 -26.08
CA ILE A 39 -3.33 -2.43 -26.00
C ILE A 39 -3.01 -2.61 -24.51
N PRO A 40 -3.24 -3.80 -23.93
CA PRO A 40 -2.91 -4.05 -22.54
C PRO A 40 -1.45 -3.73 -22.25
N LEU A 41 -1.17 -3.00 -21.19
CA LEU A 41 0.20 -2.71 -20.77
C LEU A 41 0.95 -4.02 -20.49
N THR A 42 2.19 -4.06 -20.92
CA THR A 42 3.12 -5.11 -20.53
C THR A 42 3.37 -5.09 -19.01
N PRO A 43 3.85 -6.18 -18.41
CA PRO A 43 4.20 -6.20 -16.99
C PRO A 43 5.18 -5.07 -16.59
N GLN A 44 6.15 -4.78 -17.48
CA GLN A 44 7.11 -3.69 -17.24
C GLN A 44 6.44 -2.32 -17.27
N GLU A 45 5.61 -2.03 -18.26
CA GLU A 45 4.88 -0.77 -18.34
C GLU A 45 3.92 -0.56 -17.16
N LYS A 46 3.32 -1.64 -16.65
CA LYS A 46 2.52 -1.58 -15.42
C LYS A 46 3.37 -1.21 -14.22
N SER A 47 4.49 -1.89 -14.03
CA SER A 47 5.42 -1.62 -12.93
C SER A 47 5.97 -0.18 -12.99
N ASP A 48 6.35 0.29 -14.18
CA ASP A 48 6.85 1.65 -14.38
C ASP A 48 5.77 2.70 -14.07
N THR A 49 4.54 2.48 -14.54
CA THR A 49 3.40 3.37 -14.26
C THR A 49 3.10 3.42 -12.77
N LEU A 50 3.11 2.29 -12.09
CA LEU A 50 2.87 2.21 -10.66
C LEU A 50 4.01 2.85 -9.85
N THR A 51 5.24 2.65 -10.26
CA THR A 51 6.40 3.32 -9.66
C THR A 51 6.28 4.84 -9.77
N TRP A 52 5.90 5.34 -10.95
CA TRP A 52 5.66 6.76 -11.15
C TRP A 52 4.53 7.28 -10.25
N ALA A 53 3.40 6.58 -10.21
CA ALA A 53 2.25 6.98 -9.39
C ALA A 53 2.58 7.00 -7.90
N MET A 54 3.30 5.99 -7.40
CA MET A 54 3.77 5.90 -6.02
C MET A 54 4.70 7.06 -5.67
N ASN A 55 5.70 7.33 -6.50
CA ASN A 55 6.62 8.43 -6.29
C ASN A 55 5.90 9.79 -6.28
N LYS A 56 4.96 9.99 -7.20
CA LYS A 56 4.15 11.20 -7.25
C LYS A 56 3.32 11.39 -5.98
N TRP A 57 2.68 10.30 -5.52
CA TRP A 57 1.85 10.33 -4.32
C TRP A 57 2.68 10.64 -3.07
N ILE A 58 3.76 9.87 -2.85
CA ILE A 58 4.62 10.04 -1.67
C ILE A 58 5.27 11.43 -1.66
N SER A 59 5.79 11.90 -2.80
CA SER A 59 6.35 13.24 -2.91
C SER A 59 5.32 14.33 -2.61
N GLY A 60 4.09 14.18 -3.10
CA GLY A 60 2.99 15.09 -2.82
C GLY A 60 2.65 15.17 -1.34
N MET A 61 2.62 14.03 -0.65
CA MET A 61 2.37 13.97 0.80
C MET A 61 3.49 14.63 1.60
N MET A 62 4.74 14.34 1.29
CA MET A 62 5.91 14.94 1.97
C MET A 62 5.95 16.45 1.78
N GLN A 63 5.69 16.93 0.56
CA GLN A 63 5.62 18.37 0.26
C GLN A 63 4.44 19.05 0.95
N ALA A 64 3.26 18.45 0.92
CA ALA A 64 2.06 19.03 1.55
C ALA A 64 2.21 19.19 3.06
N THR A 65 2.96 18.31 3.72
CA THR A 65 3.28 18.42 5.15
C THR A 65 4.47 19.31 5.44
N GLY A 66 5.20 19.74 4.40
CA GLY A 66 6.41 20.56 4.54
C GLY A 66 7.47 19.90 5.41
N GLY A 67 7.55 18.55 5.40
CA GLY A 67 8.47 17.76 6.22
C GLY A 67 8.20 17.81 7.73
N LYS A 68 7.07 18.37 8.16
CA LYS A 68 6.72 18.45 9.61
C LYS A 68 6.30 17.10 10.19
N VAL A 69 5.73 16.23 9.38
CA VAL A 69 5.41 14.86 9.77
C VAL A 69 6.65 14.01 9.54
N LYS A 70 7.20 13.50 10.63
CA LYS A 70 8.46 12.75 10.64
C LYS A 70 8.30 11.26 10.87
N ALA A 71 7.07 10.80 11.07
CA ALA A 71 6.73 9.41 11.32
C ALA A 71 5.61 8.98 10.36
N TRP A 72 5.87 7.93 9.58
CA TRP A 72 4.95 7.44 8.57
C TRP A 72 4.86 5.92 8.62
N ASP A 73 3.66 5.39 8.48
CA ASP A 73 3.48 3.99 8.14
C ASP A 73 3.84 3.81 6.66
N LEU A 74 4.96 3.15 6.43
CA LEU A 74 5.51 2.93 5.08
C LEU A 74 4.75 1.83 4.35
N ILE A 75 4.49 0.75 5.06
CA ILE A 75 3.81 -0.45 4.55
C ILE A 75 2.74 -0.86 5.56
N ASN A 76 1.53 -1.03 5.07
CA ASN A 76 0.39 -1.44 5.88
C ASN A 76 -0.07 -2.84 5.47
N GLU A 77 -0.12 -3.75 6.46
CA GLU A 77 -0.75 -5.08 6.36
C GLU A 77 -0.28 -5.91 5.15
N ALA A 78 1.03 -5.93 4.90
CA ALA A 78 1.58 -6.62 3.73
C ALA A 78 1.64 -8.15 3.89
N VAL A 79 1.70 -8.66 5.12
CA VAL A 79 1.84 -10.10 5.36
C VAL A 79 0.48 -10.76 5.33
N SER A 80 0.31 -11.75 4.45
CA SER A 80 -0.89 -12.58 4.44
C SER A 80 -0.97 -13.47 5.69
N GLY A 81 -2.13 -14.00 5.97
CA GLY A 81 -2.30 -15.06 6.97
C GLY A 81 -2.09 -16.47 6.39
N GLY A 82 -1.55 -16.58 5.17
CA GLY A 82 -1.40 -17.82 4.44
C GLY A 82 -0.11 -17.92 3.63
N GLY A 83 -0.07 -18.89 2.75
CA GLY A 83 1.12 -19.19 1.95
C GLY A 83 2.26 -19.75 2.78
N ASN A 84 3.37 -20.06 2.11
CA ASN A 84 4.59 -20.51 2.77
C ASN A 84 5.81 -20.08 1.98
N VAL A 85 6.63 -19.23 2.59
CA VAL A 85 7.94 -18.82 2.07
C VAL A 85 8.97 -19.12 3.16
N ASN A 86 9.75 -20.17 2.97
CA ASN A 86 10.77 -20.62 3.95
C ASN A 86 10.21 -20.84 5.37
N GLY A 87 8.98 -21.32 5.49
CA GLY A 87 8.33 -21.56 6.78
C GLY A 87 7.52 -20.36 7.31
N TYR A 88 7.60 -19.21 6.69
CA TYR A 88 6.88 -17.99 7.05
C TYR A 88 5.67 -17.74 6.14
N TYR A 89 4.75 -16.90 6.57
CA TYR A 89 3.66 -16.44 5.71
C TYR A 89 4.19 -15.63 4.53
N ALA A 90 3.58 -15.83 3.37
CA ALA A 90 3.86 -15.02 2.19
C ALA A 90 3.35 -13.59 2.37
N LEU A 91 3.79 -12.66 1.52
CA LEU A 91 3.13 -11.37 1.39
C LEU A 91 1.76 -11.55 0.72
N GLN A 92 0.87 -10.61 0.95
CA GLN A 92 -0.42 -10.56 0.28
C GLN A 92 -0.20 -10.32 -1.22
N THR A 93 -0.83 -11.15 -2.03
CA THR A 93 -0.86 -11.07 -3.49
C THR A 93 -2.24 -11.53 -3.95
N GLU A 94 -2.60 -11.30 -5.20
CA GLU A 94 -3.81 -11.87 -5.79
C GLU A 94 -3.86 -13.40 -5.59
N ALA A 95 -2.72 -14.07 -5.73
CA ALA A 95 -2.61 -15.52 -5.59
C ALA A 95 -2.69 -16.02 -4.14
N THR A 96 -2.37 -15.20 -3.15
CA THR A 96 -2.34 -15.59 -1.72
C THR A 96 -3.52 -15.03 -0.93
N SER A 97 -4.27 -14.11 -1.49
CA SER A 97 -5.45 -13.53 -0.86
C SER A 97 -6.66 -14.44 -1.06
N GLU A 98 -7.35 -14.75 0.03
CA GLU A 98 -8.67 -15.42 -0.01
C GLU A 98 -9.79 -14.42 -0.33
N HIS A 99 -9.45 -13.16 -0.53
CA HIS A 99 -10.39 -12.06 -0.76
C HIS A 99 -10.71 -11.93 -2.25
N ASN A 100 -11.32 -10.83 -2.61
CA ASN A 100 -11.77 -10.56 -3.96
C ASN A 100 -10.60 -10.66 -4.96
N PRO A 101 -10.70 -11.44 -6.06
CA PRO A 101 -9.66 -11.52 -7.08
C PRO A 101 -9.44 -10.20 -7.84
N GLN A 102 -10.19 -9.16 -7.53
CA GLN A 102 -10.02 -7.80 -8.06
C GLN A 102 -9.25 -6.87 -7.10
N ASP A 103 -8.81 -7.38 -5.96
CA ASP A 103 -8.01 -6.59 -5.04
C ASP A 103 -6.65 -6.29 -5.63
N PHE A 104 -6.15 -5.10 -5.34
CA PHE A 104 -4.86 -4.64 -5.83
C PHE A 104 -3.79 -4.82 -4.76
N TYR A 105 -2.70 -5.47 -5.13
CA TYR A 105 -1.52 -5.61 -4.28
C TYR A 105 -0.27 -5.12 -5.01
N TRP A 106 0.48 -4.23 -4.39
CA TRP A 106 1.76 -3.73 -4.93
C TRP A 106 2.74 -4.85 -5.23
N GLN A 107 2.72 -5.91 -4.41
CA GLN A 107 3.59 -7.08 -4.49
C GLN A 107 3.39 -7.91 -5.77
N ASP A 108 2.26 -7.75 -6.45
CA ASP A 108 2.02 -8.39 -7.75
C ASP A 108 2.79 -7.72 -8.90
N TYR A 109 3.20 -6.47 -8.70
CA TYR A 109 3.88 -5.65 -9.71
C TYR A 109 5.34 -5.41 -9.38
N PHE A 110 5.70 -5.48 -8.11
CA PHE A 110 7.08 -5.50 -7.62
C PHE A 110 7.33 -6.88 -7.02
N THR A 111 8.53 -7.43 -7.22
CA THR A 111 8.80 -8.71 -6.57
C THR A 111 8.70 -8.55 -5.04
N PRO A 112 8.26 -9.58 -4.31
CA PRO A 112 8.13 -9.52 -2.86
C PRO A 112 9.40 -9.01 -2.15
N GLU A 113 10.57 -9.38 -2.66
CA GLU A 113 11.86 -8.98 -2.12
C GLU A 113 12.21 -7.52 -2.39
N MET A 114 11.65 -6.91 -3.44
CA MET A 114 11.95 -5.54 -3.84
C MET A 114 10.90 -4.53 -3.40
N TYR A 115 9.73 -4.98 -2.98
CA TYR A 115 8.64 -4.09 -2.58
C TYR A 115 9.05 -3.12 -1.47
N GLY A 116 9.57 -3.63 -0.36
CA GLY A 116 10.03 -2.81 0.77
C GLY A 116 11.08 -1.78 0.37
N PRO A 117 12.21 -2.19 -0.24
CA PRO A 117 13.26 -1.28 -0.70
C PRO A 117 12.77 -0.19 -1.66
N ILE A 118 11.89 -0.53 -2.61
CA ILE A 118 11.33 0.44 -3.56
C ILE A 118 10.52 1.52 -2.83
N VAL A 119 9.64 1.13 -1.92
CA VAL A 119 8.80 2.07 -1.16
C VAL A 119 9.63 2.89 -0.19
N GLU A 120 10.60 2.27 0.50
CA GLU A 120 11.50 2.97 1.41
C GLU A 120 12.31 4.04 0.69
N LYS A 121 12.92 3.67 -0.45
CA LYS A 121 13.67 4.63 -1.27
C LYS A 121 12.81 5.81 -1.70
N ALA A 122 11.60 5.55 -2.17
CA ALA A 122 10.65 6.59 -2.57
C ALA A 122 10.34 7.56 -1.41
N ALA A 123 10.12 7.03 -0.21
CA ALA A 123 9.82 7.84 0.97
C ALA A 123 11.02 8.69 1.40
N ARG A 124 12.22 8.10 1.44
CA ARG A 124 13.44 8.83 1.83
C ARG A 124 13.83 9.91 0.83
N ASP A 125 13.79 9.60 -0.46
CA ASP A 125 14.07 10.57 -1.52
C ASP A 125 13.07 11.73 -1.50
N ALA A 126 11.79 11.44 -1.34
CA ALA A 126 10.74 12.45 -1.27
C ALA A 126 10.88 13.35 -0.04
N TYR A 127 11.22 12.78 1.12
CA TYR A 127 11.43 13.56 2.33
C TYR A 127 12.68 14.45 2.23
N ALA A 128 13.78 13.91 1.72
CA ALA A 128 15.01 14.66 1.51
C ALA A 128 14.86 15.80 0.49
N ALA A 129 13.90 15.69 -0.44
CA ALA A 129 13.60 16.74 -1.41
C ALA A 129 12.78 17.91 -0.84
N VAL A 130 12.25 17.80 0.38
CA VAL A 130 11.57 18.91 1.05
C VAL A 130 12.60 19.81 1.70
N GLU A 131 12.51 21.12 1.41
CA GLU A 131 13.45 22.11 1.95
C GLU A 131 13.48 22.10 3.48
N SER A 132 14.68 22.22 4.02
CA SER A 132 14.93 22.28 5.47
C SER A 132 14.64 21.01 6.27
N THR A 133 14.47 19.86 5.62
CA THR A 133 14.38 18.57 6.32
C THR A 133 15.76 18.01 6.63
N ASN A 134 15.85 17.24 7.72
CA ASN A 134 17.00 16.38 8.01
C ASN A 134 16.56 14.93 7.76
N PRO A 135 17.18 14.21 6.79
CA PRO A 135 16.78 12.83 6.48
C PRO A 135 16.78 11.87 7.68
N GLU A 136 17.65 12.11 8.67
CA GLU A 136 17.73 11.30 9.90
C GLU A 136 16.49 11.42 10.80
N ASP A 137 15.70 12.47 10.60
CA ASP A 137 14.47 12.67 11.37
C ASP A 137 13.33 11.77 10.90
N LEU A 138 13.42 11.27 9.67
CA LEU A 138 12.36 10.43 9.10
C LEU A 138 12.35 9.05 9.76
N LYS A 139 11.22 8.72 10.37
CA LYS A 139 10.93 7.39 10.93
C LYS A 139 9.88 6.71 10.08
N LEU A 140 10.20 5.52 9.61
CA LEU A 140 9.31 4.70 8.79
C LEU A 140 8.93 3.46 9.58
N PHE A 141 7.63 3.16 9.58
CA PHE A 141 7.05 2.04 10.30
C PHE A 141 6.42 1.06 9.33
N ILE A 142 6.40 -0.18 9.72
CA ILE A 142 5.66 -1.25 9.05
C ILE A 142 4.69 -1.81 10.08
N ASN A 143 3.41 -1.77 9.77
CA ASN A 143 2.36 -2.28 10.63
C ASN A 143 1.62 -3.43 9.97
N ASP A 144 1.09 -4.30 10.80
CA ASP A 144 0.21 -5.38 10.40
C ASP A 144 -0.73 -5.72 11.55
N TYR A 145 -1.85 -6.37 11.26
CA TYR A 145 -2.83 -6.76 12.26
C TYR A 145 -2.47 -8.09 12.92
N ASN A 146 -2.98 -8.32 14.13
CA ASN A 146 -2.82 -9.57 14.90
C ASN A 146 -1.35 -9.95 15.19
N LEU A 147 -0.44 -8.98 15.26
CA LEU A 147 0.96 -9.24 15.60
C LEU A 147 1.14 -9.63 17.07
N GLU A 148 0.23 -9.20 17.95
CA GLU A 148 0.19 -9.50 19.37
C GLU A 148 -0.40 -10.89 19.69
N SER A 149 -1.05 -11.50 18.70
CA SER A 149 -1.73 -12.79 18.87
C SER A 149 -0.75 -13.96 18.78
N ASP A 150 -0.96 -14.97 19.62
CA ASP A 150 -0.15 -16.19 19.67
C ASP A 150 -0.85 -17.44 19.12
N TRP A 151 -2.09 -17.28 18.62
CA TRP A 151 -2.92 -18.37 18.11
C TRP A 151 -2.27 -19.18 16.97
N ASP A 152 -1.34 -18.56 16.24
CA ASP A 152 -0.57 -19.16 15.15
C ASP A 152 0.90 -19.45 15.56
N ASP A 153 1.16 -19.59 16.85
CA ASP A 153 2.50 -19.73 17.41
C ASP A 153 3.41 -18.54 17.09
N ASN A 154 2.84 -17.36 17.10
CA ASN A 154 3.48 -16.08 16.72
C ASN A 154 4.03 -16.09 15.29
N LYS A 155 3.47 -16.91 14.41
CA LYS A 155 3.95 -17.02 13.02
C LYS A 155 3.79 -15.71 12.26
N LYS A 156 2.72 -14.95 12.52
CA LYS A 156 2.48 -13.65 11.86
C LYS A 156 3.62 -12.67 12.14
N VAL A 157 3.96 -12.44 13.39
CA VAL A 157 5.04 -11.51 13.75
C VAL A 157 6.42 -12.02 13.32
N LYS A 158 6.65 -13.34 13.39
CA LYS A 158 7.87 -13.96 12.85
C LYS A 158 7.99 -13.74 11.34
N SER A 159 6.88 -13.81 10.61
CA SER A 159 6.84 -13.58 9.17
C SER A 159 7.12 -12.12 8.81
N LEU A 160 6.54 -11.18 9.55
CA LEU A 160 6.84 -9.76 9.34
C LEU A 160 8.33 -9.47 9.55
N LYS A 161 8.93 -10.01 10.63
CA LYS A 161 10.39 -9.87 10.88
C LYS A 161 11.22 -10.48 9.75
N TYR A 162 10.83 -11.68 9.27
CA TYR A 162 11.50 -12.30 8.13
C TYR A 162 11.50 -11.40 6.89
N TRP A 163 10.36 -10.79 6.55
CA TRP A 163 10.28 -9.92 5.38
C TRP A 163 11.07 -8.63 5.57
N ILE A 164 11.09 -8.05 6.75
CA ILE A 164 11.95 -6.90 7.06
C ILE A 164 13.44 -7.26 6.81
N GLU A 165 13.89 -8.40 7.32
CA GLU A 165 15.26 -8.87 7.10
C GLU A 165 15.58 -9.15 5.62
N VAL A 166 14.61 -9.62 4.85
CA VAL A 166 14.75 -9.79 3.39
C VAL A 166 14.94 -8.44 2.72
N TRP A 167 14.15 -7.45 3.09
CA TRP A 167 14.20 -6.11 2.52
C TRP A 167 15.49 -5.38 2.90
N GLU A 168 15.92 -5.45 4.14
CA GLU A 168 17.21 -4.86 4.59
C GLU A 168 18.42 -5.40 3.82
N LYS A 169 18.38 -6.64 3.38
CA LYS A 169 19.46 -7.24 2.57
C LYS A 169 19.44 -6.79 1.10
N LYS A 170 18.36 -6.15 0.66
CA LYS A 170 18.16 -5.73 -0.74
C LYS A 170 18.26 -4.22 -0.93
N GLY A 171 18.02 -3.44 0.11
CA GLY A 171 18.15 -1.98 0.14
C GLY A 171 19.41 -1.56 0.83
#